data_b1adb0c7e6d6cfabdfcd08b2fe1e6181
#
_entry.id   b1adb0c7e6d6cfabdfcd08b2fe1e6181
#
_cell.length_a   1.000
_cell.length_b   1.000
_cell.length_c   1.000
_cell.angle_alpha   90.00
_cell.angle_beta   90.00
_cell.angle_gamma   90.00
#
_symmetry.space_group_name_H-M   'P 1'
#
loop_
_entity.id
_entity.type
_entity.pdbx_description
1 polymer ?
#
loop_
_entity_poly.entity_id
_entity_poly.type
_entity_poly.pdbx_seq_one_letter_code
_entity_poly.pdbx_strand_id
1 'polypeptide(L)'
;TAPQEITVTAVGVEWEYVLPSTADWITVEDGTAGKLLVTVAANPAAEARTASVTVRPTDNDDVKAKNVTVKQEGNANPVVYSLTVEPASLTFGAEGAAPQEVTVTTEGEGLTWSTSTEADWLTVTEKAGGFTVSAADNPDTSERTADITVTPSESSASPKAVRVVQEGKV
;
A
#
# COMPACT_ATOMS: atom_id res chain seq x y z
N THR A 1 -22.06 2.55 2.56
CA THR A 1 -23.17 1.68 3.05
C THR A 1 -23.88 2.39 4.19
N ALA A 2 -25.23 2.22 4.27
CA ALA A 2 -26.00 2.75 5.39
C ALA A 2 -25.50 2.12 6.71
N PRO A 3 -25.50 2.88 7.83
CA PRO A 3 -25.17 2.35 9.14
C PRO A 3 -26.08 1.19 9.52
N GLN A 4 -25.52 0.18 10.20
CA GLN A 4 -26.29 -0.89 10.82
C GLN A 4 -26.33 -0.69 12.33
N GLU A 5 -27.44 -1.00 12.95
CA GLU A 5 -27.63 -0.86 14.39
C GLU A 5 -27.34 -2.16 15.13
N ILE A 6 -26.55 -2.06 16.22
CA ILE A 6 -26.44 -3.09 17.24
C ILE A 6 -27.20 -2.58 18.46
N THR A 7 -28.19 -3.32 18.93
CA THR A 7 -28.90 -3.00 20.18
C THR A 7 -28.22 -3.72 21.34
N VAL A 8 -27.79 -2.95 22.34
CA VAL A 8 -27.22 -3.46 23.59
C VAL A 8 -28.27 -3.34 24.69
N THR A 9 -28.68 -4.47 25.25
CA THR A 9 -29.56 -4.49 26.43
C THR A 9 -28.73 -4.85 27.65
N ALA A 10 -28.50 -3.87 28.51
CA ALA A 10 -27.79 -4.02 29.77
C ALA A 10 -28.71 -3.66 30.92
N VAL A 11 -28.76 -4.48 31.96
CA VAL A 11 -29.56 -4.25 33.16
C VAL A 11 -28.64 -4.20 34.37
N GLY A 12 -28.49 -3.02 34.94
CA GLY A 12 -27.71 -2.82 36.17
C GLY A 12 -26.21 -2.99 35.99
N VAL A 13 -25.70 -2.83 34.74
CA VAL A 13 -24.26 -2.84 34.41
C VAL A 13 -23.93 -1.73 33.42
N GLU A 14 -22.79 -1.09 33.62
CA GLU A 14 -22.18 -0.22 32.63
C GLU A 14 -21.41 -1.07 31.61
N TRP A 15 -21.28 -0.57 30.39
CA TRP A 15 -20.63 -1.32 29.30
C TRP A 15 -19.89 -0.39 28.35
N GLU A 16 -18.93 -0.97 27.63
CA GLU A 16 -18.19 -0.32 26.54
C GLU A 16 -18.08 -1.26 25.34
N TYR A 17 -17.71 -0.73 24.19
CA TYR A 17 -17.34 -1.55 23.04
C TYR A 17 -15.84 -1.46 22.73
N VAL A 18 -15.29 -2.52 22.18
CA VAL A 18 -13.89 -2.61 21.78
C VAL A 18 -13.80 -3.16 20.36
N LEU A 19 -12.97 -2.52 19.54
CA LEU A 19 -12.59 -2.99 18.22
C LEU A 19 -11.13 -3.46 18.23
N PRO A 20 -10.78 -4.55 17.53
CA PRO A 20 -9.38 -4.90 17.32
C PRO A 20 -8.70 -3.83 16.46
N SER A 21 -7.42 -3.58 16.69
CA SER A 21 -6.63 -2.59 15.93
C SER A 21 -6.54 -2.88 14.42
N THR A 22 -6.83 -4.11 14.02
CA THR A 22 -6.89 -4.53 12.61
C THR A 22 -8.23 -4.23 11.93
N ALA A 23 -9.21 -3.71 12.67
CA ALA A 23 -10.54 -3.39 12.16
C ALA A 23 -10.70 -1.88 11.89
N ASP A 24 -9.68 -1.24 11.34
CA ASP A 24 -9.64 0.18 10.96
C ASP A 24 -10.69 0.59 9.91
N TRP A 25 -11.25 -0.40 9.23
CA TRP A 25 -12.35 -0.25 8.26
C TRP A 25 -13.74 -0.22 8.90
N ILE A 26 -13.87 -0.40 10.22
CA ILE A 26 -15.13 -0.34 10.96
C ILE A 26 -15.13 0.93 11.81
N THR A 27 -16.19 1.72 11.70
CA THR A 27 -16.48 2.83 12.60
C THR A 27 -17.70 2.47 13.43
N VAL A 28 -17.59 2.63 14.73
CA VAL A 28 -18.71 2.45 15.68
C VAL A 28 -18.95 3.78 16.37
N GLU A 29 -20.19 4.24 16.36
CA GLU A 29 -20.64 5.46 17.04
C GLU A 29 -21.75 5.11 18.02
N ASP A 30 -21.81 5.85 19.11
CA ASP A 30 -22.90 5.74 20.07
C ASP A 30 -24.19 6.28 19.43
N GLY A 31 -25.19 5.42 19.35
CA GLY A 31 -26.54 5.78 18.95
C GLY A 31 -27.39 6.22 20.13
N THR A 32 -28.70 6.35 19.91
CA THR A 32 -29.65 6.64 21.01
C THR A 32 -29.80 5.43 21.93
N ALA A 33 -29.81 5.66 23.24
CA ALA A 33 -30.16 4.74 24.35
C ALA A 33 -29.88 3.23 24.05
N GLY A 34 -28.69 2.78 24.35
CA GLY A 34 -28.34 1.36 24.23
C GLY A 34 -28.13 0.85 22.79
N LYS A 35 -27.90 1.75 21.83
CA LYS A 35 -27.60 1.39 20.44
C LYS A 35 -26.19 1.82 20.03
N LEU A 36 -25.55 1.01 19.22
CA LEU A 36 -24.33 1.34 18.50
C LEU A 36 -24.64 1.41 17.00
N LEU A 37 -24.13 2.41 16.34
CA LEU A 37 -24.19 2.58 14.89
C LEU A 37 -22.88 2.10 14.28
N VAL A 38 -22.95 1.05 13.47
CA VAL A 38 -21.78 0.46 12.82
C VAL A 38 -21.78 0.83 11.34
N THR A 39 -20.72 1.49 10.89
CA THR A 39 -20.45 1.77 9.49
C THR A 39 -19.17 1.07 9.05
N VAL A 40 -19.08 0.73 7.78
CA VAL A 40 -17.91 0.09 7.20
C VAL A 40 -17.43 0.86 5.98
N ALA A 41 -16.12 1.09 5.90
CA ALA A 41 -15.48 1.63 4.71
C ALA A 41 -15.60 0.65 3.53
N ALA A 42 -15.47 1.13 2.29
CA ALA A 42 -15.46 0.27 1.11
C ALA A 42 -14.37 -0.81 1.23
N ASN A 43 -14.67 -2.04 0.80
CA ASN A 43 -13.68 -3.09 0.68
C ASN A 43 -13.13 -3.09 -0.75
N PRO A 44 -11.90 -2.64 -0.99
CA PRO A 44 -11.33 -2.63 -2.33
C PRO A 44 -10.86 -4.01 -2.80
N ALA A 45 -10.67 -4.97 -1.88
CA ALA A 45 -10.18 -6.30 -2.19
C ALA A 45 -11.29 -7.21 -2.72
N ALA A 46 -10.91 -8.20 -3.55
CA ALA A 46 -11.84 -9.24 -4.01
C ALA A 46 -12.32 -10.17 -2.89
N GLU A 47 -11.55 -10.27 -1.80
CA GLU A 47 -11.84 -11.17 -0.69
C GLU A 47 -12.71 -10.49 0.38
N ALA A 48 -13.59 -11.28 0.97
CA ALA A 48 -14.39 -10.85 2.11
C ALA A 48 -13.49 -10.61 3.35
N ARG A 49 -13.86 -9.65 4.19
CA ARG A 49 -13.19 -9.38 5.46
C ARG A 49 -14.16 -9.49 6.64
N THR A 50 -13.61 -9.83 7.78
CA THR A 50 -14.41 -10.08 9.00
C THR A 50 -13.68 -9.52 10.21
N ALA A 51 -14.44 -8.89 11.10
CA ALA A 51 -13.96 -8.47 12.43
C ALA A 51 -15.10 -8.55 13.44
N SER A 52 -14.78 -8.40 14.73
CA SER A 52 -15.79 -8.44 15.78
C SER A 52 -15.82 -7.14 16.58
N VAL A 53 -17.00 -6.60 16.79
CA VAL A 53 -17.27 -5.59 17.82
C VAL A 53 -17.51 -6.35 19.12
N THR A 54 -16.66 -6.17 20.11
CA THR A 54 -16.82 -6.78 21.44
C THR A 54 -17.49 -5.78 22.36
N VAL A 55 -18.65 -6.13 22.90
CA VAL A 55 -19.33 -5.37 23.96
C VAL A 55 -19.03 -6.07 25.28
N ARG A 56 -18.48 -5.33 26.23
CA ARG A 56 -18.11 -5.86 27.55
C ARG A 56 -18.57 -4.97 28.68
N PRO A 57 -18.87 -5.55 29.87
CA PRO A 57 -19.14 -4.78 31.06
C PRO A 57 -17.87 -4.06 31.54
N THR A 58 -18.05 -2.92 32.21
CA THR A 58 -16.95 -2.14 32.80
C THR A 58 -16.94 -2.18 34.32
N ASP A 59 -18.04 -2.60 34.94
CA ASP A 59 -18.28 -2.55 36.37
C ASP A 59 -18.67 -3.90 37.00
N ASN A 60 -18.75 -4.98 36.22
CA ASN A 60 -19.19 -6.28 36.73
C ASN A 60 -18.54 -7.44 35.95
N ASP A 61 -17.55 -8.10 36.58
CA ASP A 61 -16.79 -9.21 36.00
C ASP A 61 -17.59 -10.53 35.84
N ASP A 62 -18.75 -10.65 36.53
CA ASP A 62 -19.61 -11.82 36.39
C ASP A 62 -20.39 -11.82 35.08
N VAL A 63 -20.58 -10.65 34.48
CA VAL A 63 -21.24 -10.48 33.18
C VAL A 63 -20.21 -10.67 32.07
N LYS A 64 -20.44 -11.61 31.17
CA LYS A 64 -19.50 -11.94 30.10
C LYS A 64 -19.64 -11.04 28.89
N ALA A 65 -18.50 -10.68 28.32
CA ALA A 65 -18.45 -9.96 27.04
C ALA A 65 -19.21 -10.69 25.93
N LYS A 66 -19.77 -9.93 25.01
CA LYS A 66 -20.46 -10.42 23.82
C LYS A 66 -19.79 -9.89 22.55
N ASN A 67 -19.66 -10.76 21.57
CA ASN A 67 -19.08 -10.41 20.27
C ASN A 67 -20.16 -10.34 19.20
N VAL A 68 -20.13 -9.27 18.42
CA VAL A 68 -20.93 -9.11 17.21
C VAL A 68 -19.98 -9.17 16.03
N THR A 69 -20.14 -10.18 15.20
CA THR A 69 -19.31 -10.35 14.01
C THR A 69 -19.80 -9.44 12.90
N VAL A 70 -18.89 -8.61 12.39
CA VAL A 70 -19.11 -7.78 11.19
C VAL A 70 -18.40 -8.47 10.03
N LYS A 71 -19.17 -8.88 9.02
CA LYS A 71 -18.67 -9.44 7.77
C LYS A 71 -18.96 -8.47 6.64
N GLN A 72 -17.97 -8.21 5.82
CA GLN A 72 -18.12 -7.44 4.60
C GLN A 72 -17.63 -8.27 3.41
N GLU A 73 -18.46 -8.41 2.40
CA GLU A 73 -18.09 -9.11 1.18
C GLU A 73 -16.98 -8.35 0.42
N GLY A 74 -16.24 -9.10 -0.37
CA GLY A 74 -15.23 -8.53 -1.27
C GLY A 74 -15.85 -7.74 -2.41
N ASN A 75 -15.04 -6.90 -3.04
CA ASN A 75 -15.42 -6.18 -4.25
C ASN A 75 -15.41 -7.18 -5.43
N ALA A 76 -16.53 -7.33 -6.12
CA ALA A 76 -16.63 -8.19 -7.31
C ALA A 76 -15.74 -7.69 -8.48
N ASN A 77 -15.41 -6.40 -8.49
CA ASN A 77 -14.49 -5.77 -9.46
C ASN A 77 -13.40 -5.00 -8.70
N PRO A 78 -12.42 -5.70 -8.10
CA PRO A 78 -11.34 -5.01 -7.39
C PRO A 78 -10.52 -4.18 -8.39
N VAL A 79 -10.05 -3.02 -7.95
CA VAL A 79 -9.11 -2.23 -8.76
C VAL A 79 -7.80 -3.01 -8.82
N VAL A 80 -7.37 -3.35 -10.03
CA VAL A 80 -6.06 -3.96 -10.28
C VAL A 80 -5.08 -2.84 -10.58
N TYR A 81 -4.02 -2.79 -9.79
CA TYR A 81 -2.90 -1.88 -10.03
C TYR A 81 -1.72 -2.66 -10.58
N SER A 82 -1.13 -2.19 -11.64
CA SER A 82 0.11 -2.75 -12.19
C SER A 82 1.10 -1.67 -12.59
N LEU A 83 2.39 -2.01 -12.51
CA LEU A 83 3.48 -1.14 -12.93
C LEU A 83 4.47 -1.98 -13.74
N THR A 84 4.83 -1.48 -14.93
CA THR A 84 5.85 -2.06 -15.79
C THR A 84 6.92 -1.02 -16.14
N VAL A 85 8.15 -1.46 -16.36
CA VAL A 85 9.28 -0.62 -16.74
C VAL A 85 9.99 -1.21 -17.95
N GLU A 86 10.31 -0.37 -18.92
CA GLU A 86 11.01 -0.76 -20.14
C GLU A 86 12.04 0.32 -20.55
N PRO A 87 13.29 -0.07 -20.80
CA PRO A 87 13.87 -1.40 -20.62
C PRO A 87 14.12 -1.73 -19.13
N ALA A 88 14.20 -3.02 -18.79
CA ALA A 88 14.52 -3.50 -17.46
C ALA A 88 16.03 -3.46 -17.14
N SER A 89 16.86 -3.11 -18.10
CA SER A 89 18.31 -2.97 -17.91
C SER A 89 18.89 -1.90 -18.84
N LEU A 90 19.92 -1.20 -18.35
CA LEU A 90 20.67 -0.17 -19.08
C LEU A 90 22.15 -0.52 -19.03
N THR A 91 22.88 -0.27 -20.12
CA THR A 91 24.34 -0.43 -20.18
C THR A 91 24.98 0.89 -20.61
N PHE A 92 25.96 1.34 -19.85
CA PHE A 92 26.78 2.53 -20.14
C PHE A 92 28.24 2.13 -20.37
N GLY A 93 28.92 2.82 -21.28
CA GLY A 93 30.38 2.75 -21.38
C GLY A 93 31.06 3.39 -20.17
N ALA A 94 32.37 3.21 -20.04
CA ALA A 94 33.16 3.75 -18.94
C ALA A 94 33.12 5.28 -18.89
N GLU A 95 33.13 5.94 -20.05
CA GLU A 95 32.99 7.39 -20.17
C GLU A 95 31.50 7.75 -20.29
N GLY A 96 31.06 8.76 -19.55
CA GLY A 96 29.67 9.15 -19.49
C GLY A 96 29.03 9.25 -20.88
N ALA A 97 27.97 8.52 -21.07
CA ALA A 97 27.19 8.50 -22.31
C ALA A 97 25.98 9.42 -22.19
N ALA A 98 25.33 9.69 -23.35
CA ALA A 98 24.05 10.40 -23.35
C ALA A 98 23.04 9.69 -22.42
N PRO A 99 22.16 10.48 -21.75
CA PRO A 99 21.12 9.91 -20.90
C PRO A 99 20.28 8.86 -21.66
N GLN A 100 19.97 7.75 -20.99
CA GLN A 100 19.09 6.70 -21.50
C GLN A 100 17.71 6.82 -20.87
N GLU A 101 16.70 6.48 -21.65
CA GLU A 101 15.31 6.60 -21.22
C GLU A 101 14.75 5.28 -20.74
N VAL A 102 13.92 5.36 -19.68
CA VAL A 102 13.10 4.26 -19.17
C VAL A 102 11.65 4.71 -19.18
N THR A 103 10.79 3.95 -19.81
CA THR A 103 9.34 4.16 -19.81
C THR A 103 8.73 3.42 -18.63
N VAL A 104 7.83 4.09 -17.92
CA VAL A 104 7.02 3.50 -16.85
C VAL A 104 5.57 3.52 -17.29
N THR A 105 4.95 2.35 -17.35
CA THR A 105 3.52 2.21 -17.64
C THR A 105 2.80 1.76 -16.40
N THR A 106 1.71 2.43 -16.06
CA THR A 106 0.86 2.13 -14.92
C THR A 106 -0.56 1.79 -15.37
N GLU A 107 -1.17 0.82 -14.69
CA GLU A 107 -2.59 0.52 -14.80
C GLU A 107 -3.24 0.72 -13.42
N GLY A 108 -4.48 1.17 -13.43
CA GLY A 108 -5.23 1.56 -12.23
C GLY A 108 -5.30 3.08 -12.07
N GLU A 109 -6.50 3.58 -11.82
CA GLU A 109 -6.76 5.02 -11.70
C GLU A 109 -6.01 5.61 -10.50
N GLY A 110 -5.29 6.70 -10.74
CA GLY A 110 -4.55 7.41 -9.69
C GLY A 110 -3.23 6.78 -9.27
N LEU A 111 -2.78 5.68 -9.88
CA LEU A 111 -1.49 5.08 -9.56
C LEU A 111 -0.34 6.02 -9.96
N THR A 112 0.46 6.41 -8.98
CA THR A 112 1.71 7.14 -9.14
C THR A 112 2.90 6.25 -8.79
N TRP A 113 4.09 6.72 -9.04
CA TRP A 113 5.33 6.01 -8.74
C TRP A 113 6.45 6.99 -8.42
N SER A 114 7.50 6.48 -7.81
CA SER A 114 8.75 7.18 -7.53
C SER A 114 9.94 6.30 -7.81
N THR A 115 11.11 6.90 -8.03
CA THR A 115 12.37 6.19 -8.24
C THR A 115 13.30 6.35 -7.04
N SER A 116 14.13 5.34 -6.76
CA SER A 116 15.21 5.39 -5.79
C SER A 116 16.40 4.55 -6.24
N THR A 117 17.61 5.00 -5.92
CA THR A 117 18.87 4.26 -6.11
C THR A 117 19.86 4.65 -5.02
N GLU A 118 20.71 3.72 -4.61
CA GLU A 118 21.81 3.93 -3.66
C GLU A 118 23.12 4.31 -4.35
N ALA A 119 23.14 4.31 -5.69
CA ALA A 119 24.33 4.58 -6.48
C ALA A 119 24.50 6.10 -6.69
N ASP A 120 25.49 6.70 -6.06
CA ASP A 120 25.86 8.11 -6.16
C ASP A 120 26.41 8.51 -7.55
N TRP A 121 26.81 7.54 -8.35
CA TRP A 121 27.28 7.72 -9.72
C TRP A 121 26.14 7.74 -10.77
N LEU A 122 24.91 7.48 -10.36
CA LEU A 122 23.71 7.60 -11.21
C LEU A 122 22.94 8.88 -10.90
N THR A 123 22.49 9.54 -11.95
CA THR A 123 21.52 10.63 -11.86
C THR A 123 20.24 10.17 -12.54
N VAL A 124 19.15 10.12 -11.76
CA VAL A 124 17.82 9.77 -12.24
C VAL A 124 16.96 11.02 -12.26
N THR A 125 16.34 11.31 -13.41
CA THR A 125 15.45 12.46 -13.58
C THR A 125 14.08 11.98 -14.03
N GLU A 126 13.09 12.10 -13.15
CA GLU A 126 11.70 11.70 -13.44
C GLU A 126 11.04 12.67 -14.42
N LYS A 127 10.21 12.13 -15.29
CA LYS A 127 9.39 12.86 -16.27
C LYS A 127 8.04 12.16 -16.45
N ALA A 128 7.11 12.81 -17.15
CA ALA A 128 5.83 12.19 -17.45
C ALA A 128 6.02 10.88 -18.23
N GLY A 129 5.51 9.76 -17.66
CA GLY A 129 5.55 8.43 -18.27
C GLY A 129 6.91 7.73 -18.19
N GLY A 130 7.85 8.19 -17.34
CA GLY A 130 9.14 7.52 -17.19
C GLY A 130 10.21 8.39 -16.55
N PHE A 131 11.46 8.03 -16.78
CA PHE A 131 12.63 8.77 -16.27
C PHE A 131 13.83 8.62 -17.21
N THR A 132 14.79 9.49 -17.07
CA THR A 132 16.10 9.37 -17.72
C THR A 132 17.16 9.03 -16.71
N VAL A 133 18.15 8.27 -17.14
CA VAL A 133 19.31 7.85 -16.34
C VAL A 133 20.56 8.32 -17.01
N SER A 134 21.42 8.99 -16.25
CA SER A 134 22.79 9.35 -16.64
C SER A 134 23.76 8.68 -15.67
N ALA A 135 24.91 8.25 -16.17
CA ALA A 135 26.00 7.72 -15.36
C ALA A 135 27.21 8.67 -15.42
N ALA A 136 27.79 8.94 -14.24
CA ALA A 136 29.12 9.58 -14.18
C ALA A 136 30.20 8.64 -14.70
N ASP A 137 31.35 9.19 -15.14
CA ASP A 137 32.48 8.39 -15.61
C ASP A 137 32.87 7.32 -14.57
N ASN A 138 33.19 6.13 -15.06
CA ASN A 138 33.77 5.07 -14.25
C ASN A 138 35.31 5.15 -14.35
N PRO A 139 35.99 5.62 -13.30
CA PRO A 139 37.46 5.76 -13.34
C PRO A 139 38.18 4.41 -13.23
N ASP A 140 37.47 3.38 -12.77
CA ASP A 140 38.03 2.06 -12.51
C ASP A 140 38.07 1.20 -13.79
N THR A 141 38.97 0.26 -13.83
CA THR A 141 39.05 -0.73 -14.91
C THR A 141 38.00 -1.84 -14.76
N SER A 142 37.33 -1.91 -13.64
CA SER A 142 36.27 -2.88 -13.37
C SER A 142 34.88 -2.32 -13.68
N GLU A 143 34.03 -3.17 -14.19
CA GLU A 143 32.61 -2.91 -14.33
C GLU A 143 31.97 -2.60 -12.97
N ARG A 144 30.99 -1.70 -12.94
CA ARG A 144 30.14 -1.45 -11.77
C ARG A 144 28.66 -1.59 -12.11
N THR A 145 27.88 -1.97 -11.11
CA THR A 145 26.45 -2.22 -11.29
C THR A 145 25.64 -1.58 -10.17
N ALA A 146 24.40 -1.19 -10.48
CA ALA A 146 23.44 -0.70 -9.51
C ALA A 146 22.02 -1.02 -9.98
N ASP A 147 21.07 -0.93 -9.06
CA ASP A 147 19.65 -1.04 -9.36
C ASP A 147 18.93 0.30 -9.07
N ILE A 148 18.00 0.64 -9.95
CA ILE A 148 17.05 1.73 -9.74
C ILE A 148 15.71 1.08 -9.43
N THR A 149 15.20 1.30 -8.24
CA THR A 149 13.89 0.77 -7.82
C THR A 149 12.79 1.75 -8.19
N VAL A 150 11.77 1.30 -8.89
CA VAL A 150 10.54 2.04 -9.19
C VAL A 150 9.45 1.52 -8.27
N THR A 151 9.00 2.37 -7.34
CA THR A 151 8.04 2.02 -6.30
C THR A 151 6.69 2.63 -6.60
N PRO A 152 5.62 1.83 -6.76
CA PRO A 152 4.27 2.33 -6.93
C PRO A 152 3.71 2.89 -5.62
N SER A 153 2.77 3.84 -5.71
CA SER A 153 2.06 4.41 -4.54
C SER A 153 1.09 3.43 -3.89
N GLU A 154 0.62 2.43 -4.65
CA GLU A 154 -0.31 1.42 -4.17
C GLU A 154 0.40 0.10 -3.87
N SER A 155 0.24 -0.40 -2.65
CA SER A 155 0.91 -1.62 -2.15
C SER A 155 0.49 -2.90 -2.88
N SER A 156 -0.64 -2.90 -3.58
CA SER A 156 -1.10 -4.02 -4.40
C SER A 156 -0.35 -4.15 -5.73
N ALA A 157 0.31 -3.08 -6.19
CA ALA A 157 1.26 -3.16 -7.31
C ALA A 157 2.67 -3.46 -6.78
N SER A 158 3.38 -4.34 -7.46
CA SER A 158 4.75 -4.71 -7.05
C SER A 158 5.79 -3.71 -7.59
N PRO A 159 6.77 -3.30 -6.78
CA PRO A 159 7.92 -2.54 -7.24
C PRO A 159 8.66 -3.25 -8.38
N LYS A 160 9.33 -2.47 -9.23
CA LYS A 160 10.18 -2.96 -10.31
C LYS A 160 11.60 -2.41 -10.16
N ALA A 161 12.57 -3.17 -10.63
CA ALA A 161 13.96 -2.75 -10.67
C ALA A 161 14.43 -2.60 -12.12
N VAL A 162 15.22 -1.56 -12.37
CA VAL A 162 16.00 -1.38 -13.61
C VAL A 162 17.46 -1.56 -13.24
N ARG A 163 18.08 -2.61 -13.78
CA ARG A 163 19.50 -2.87 -13.56
C ARG A 163 20.35 -1.98 -14.45
N VAL A 164 21.31 -1.32 -13.85
CA VAL A 164 22.31 -0.51 -14.57
C VAL A 164 23.67 -1.16 -14.47
N VAL A 165 24.31 -1.31 -15.62
CA VAL A 165 25.66 -1.82 -15.76
C VAL A 165 26.51 -0.74 -16.40
N GLN A 166 27.66 -0.43 -15.85
CA GLN A 166 28.62 0.47 -16.48
C GLN A 166 29.99 -0.22 -16.63
N GLU A 167 30.51 -0.21 -17.85
CA GLU A 167 31.82 -0.80 -18.16
C GLU A 167 32.96 -0.11 -17.42
N GLY A 168 34.03 -0.81 -17.19
CA GLY A 168 35.28 -0.26 -16.68
C GLY A 168 36.09 0.42 -17.79
N LYS A 169 36.98 1.30 -17.39
CA LYS A 169 37.89 2.01 -18.31
C LYS A 169 38.94 1.06 -18.88
N VAL A 170 39.09 1.06 -20.18
CA VAL A 170 40.14 0.25 -20.92
C VAL A 170 41.49 0.96 -20.89
#